data_e198ba770870e116203c807a095f1776
#
_entry.id   e198ba770870e116203c807a095f1776
#
_cell.length_a   1.000
_cell.length_b   1.000
_cell.length_c   1.000
_cell.angle_alpha   90.00
_cell.angle_beta   90.00
_cell.angle_gamma   90.00
#
_symmetry.space_group_name_H-M   'P 1'
#
loop_
_entity.id
_entity.type
_entity.pdbx_description
1 polymer ?
#
loop_
_entity_poly.entity_id
_entity_poly.type
_entity_poly.pdbx_seq_one_letter_code
_entity_poly.pdbx_strand_id
1 'polypeptide(L)'
;MKINILLPYKEKFDVNKASSVSITVKNNLLHTDFLSHIKIYGQNVENPLFKNNFEGIKYSIFSLKSRNLFLAHKMLKMISKESSEKQLIEIHNRPYLIEQIAKKSNFPITLFLHNDPQPMKGSKSVKDRQNI
;
A
#
# COMPACT_ATOMS: atom_id res chain seq x y z
N MET A 1 15.25 9.30 1.52
CA MET A 1 14.00 8.72 2.08
C MET A 1 13.26 8.03 0.95
N LYS A 2 12.76 6.82 1.17
CA LYS A 2 11.91 6.11 0.22
C LYS A 2 10.45 6.12 0.67
N ILE A 3 9.53 6.27 -0.27
CA ILE A 3 8.08 6.23 -0.05
C ILE A 3 7.56 4.93 -0.66
N ASN A 4 6.98 4.08 0.17
CA ASN A 4 6.45 2.79 -0.22
C ASN A 4 4.92 2.83 -0.19
N ILE A 5 4.30 2.88 -1.34
CA ILE A 5 2.84 2.93 -1.49
C ILE A 5 2.30 1.51 -1.56
N LEU A 6 1.44 1.15 -0.62
CA LEU A 6 0.74 -0.14 -0.62
C LEU A 6 -0.68 0.03 -1.15
N LEU A 7 -0.95 -0.52 -2.32
CA LEU A 7 -2.29 -0.56 -2.89
C LEU A 7 -3.10 -1.73 -2.32
N PRO A 8 -4.41 -1.53 -2.08
CA PRO A 8 -5.31 -2.64 -1.74
C PRO A 8 -5.29 -3.73 -2.82
N TYR A 9 -5.47 -4.99 -2.44
CA TYR A 9 -5.37 -6.13 -3.35
C TYR A 9 -6.25 -6.03 -4.60
N LYS A 10 -7.46 -5.44 -4.48
CA LYS A 10 -8.39 -5.28 -5.60
C LYS A 10 -8.04 -4.10 -6.52
N GLU A 11 -7.16 -3.21 -6.08
CA GLU A 11 -6.76 -2.01 -6.81
C GLU A 11 -5.63 -2.34 -7.78
N LYS A 12 -5.99 -2.77 -9.00
CA LYS A 12 -5.03 -3.15 -10.03
C LYS A 12 -4.29 -1.94 -10.58
N PHE A 13 -2.98 -1.94 -10.47
CA PHE A 13 -2.10 -0.91 -11.03
C PHE A 13 -1.67 -1.28 -12.46
N ASP A 14 -2.64 -1.44 -13.34
CA ASP A 14 -2.51 -1.98 -14.68
C ASP A 14 -2.99 -0.99 -15.73
N VAL A 15 -2.31 -0.93 -16.88
CA VAL A 15 -2.64 0.01 -17.98
C VAL A 15 -4.08 -0.18 -18.47
N ASN A 16 -4.54 -1.43 -18.56
CA ASN A 16 -5.84 -1.76 -19.15
C ASN A 16 -6.98 -1.87 -18.12
N LYS A 17 -6.64 -2.03 -16.84
CA LYS A 17 -7.61 -2.40 -15.78
C LYS A 17 -7.42 -1.59 -14.51
N ALA A 18 -6.95 -0.35 -14.61
CA ALA A 18 -6.75 0.52 -13.47
C ALA A 18 -8.08 0.83 -12.76
N SER A 19 -8.09 0.68 -11.45
CA SER A 19 -9.20 1.10 -10.58
C SER A 19 -9.06 2.56 -10.17
N SER A 20 -10.06 3.11 -9.49
CA SER A 20 -10.08 4.52 -9.08
C SER A 20 -8.89 4.92 -8.20
N VAL A 21 -8.51 4.07 -7.23
CA VAL A 21 -7.34 4.32 -6.37
C VAL A 21 -6.06 4.31 -7.20
N SER A 22 -5.91 3.33 -8.09
CA SER A 22 -4.75 3.23 -8.98
C SER A 22 -4.64 4.41 -9.93
N ILE A 23 -5.75 4.93 -10.43
CA ILE A 23 -5.79 6.15 -11.27
C ILE A 23 -5.35 7.37 -10.46
N THR A 24 -5.81 7.51 -9.22
CA THR A 24 -5.41 8.62 -8.34
C THR A 24 -3.90 8.57 -8.07
N VAL A 25 -3.38 7.40 -7.69
CA VAL A 25 -1.93 7.22 -7.47
C VAL A 25 -1.16 7.54 -8.75
N LYS A 26 -1.58 7.01 -9.90
CA LYS A 26 -0.99 7.34 -11.20
C LYS A 26 -0.91 8.85 -11.44
N ASN A 27 -2.02 9.57 -11.24
CA ASN A 27 -2.07 11.00 -11.46
C ASN A 27 -1.12 11.76 -10.53
N ASN A 28 -1.03 11.36 -9.26
CA ASN A 28 -0.07 11.94 -8.32
C ASN A 28 1.37 11.72 -8.77
N LEU A 29 1.69 10.53 -9.31
CA LEU A 29 3.03 10.21 -9.81
C LEU A 29 3.42 11.02 -11.05
N LEU A 30 2.47 11.39 -11.89
CA LEU A 30 2.73 12.22 -13.08
C LEU A 30 3.14 13.66 -12.74
N HIS A 31 2.81 14.12 -11.53
CA HIS A 31 3.03 15.50 -11.09
C HIS A 31 3.99 15.62 -9.90
N THR A 32 4.71 14.56 -9.55
CA THR A 32 5.66 14.58 -8.44
C THR A 32 7.11 14.68 -8.90
N ASP A 33 7.90 15.49 -8.21
CA ASP A 33 9.36 15.55 -8.38
C ASP A 33 10.10 14.40 -7.67
N PHE A 34 9.35 13.58 -6.87
CA PHE A 34 9.92 12.52 -6.03
C PHE A 34 9.78 11.12 -6.63
N LEU A 35 9.46 10.99 -7.91
CA LEU A 35 9.19 9.71 -8.56
C LEU A 35 10.30 8.66 -8.33
N SER A 36 11.57 9.09 -8.38
CA SER A 36 12.72 8.20 -8.13
C SER A 36 12.80 7.63 -6.70
N HIS A 37 12.07 8.25 -5.75
CA HIS A 37 12.01 7.82 -4.35
C HIS A 37 10.76 7.00 -4.03
N ILE A 38 9.86 6.82 -5.00
CA ILE A 38 8.57 6.13 -4.78
C ILE A 38 8.63 4.71 -5.32
N LYS A 39 8.19 3.75 -4.51
CA LYS A 39 7.93 2.37 -4.92
C LYS A 39 6.50 1.98 -4.56
N ILE A 40 5.83 1.32 -5.50
CA ILE A 40 4.42 0.94 -5.38
C ILE A 40 4.35 -0.57 -5.28
N TYR A 41 3.61 -1.06 -4.30
CA TYR A 41 3.37 -2.48 -4.06
C TYR A 41 1.89 -2.79 -4.23
N GLY A 42 1.59 -3.84 -4.96
CA GLY A 42 0.23 -4.28 -5.19
C GLY A 42 0.15 -5.72 -5.67
N GLN A 43 -1.05 -6.19 -5.97
CA GLN A 43 -1.17 -7.49 -6.61
C GLN A 43 -0.46 -7.50 -7.96
N ASN A 44 0.13 -8.63 -8.31
CA ASN A 44 0.79 -8.80 -9.60
C ASN A 44 -0.20 -8.58 -10.76
N VAL A 45 0.24 -7.86 -11.78
CA VAL A 45 -0.52 -7.54 -13.00
C VAL A 45 0.35 -7.76 -14.24
N GLU A 46 -0.26 -7.90 -15.40
CA GLU A 46 0.45 -8.17 -16.65
C GLU A 46 1.16 -6.92 -17.19
N ASN A 47 0.46 -5.77 -17.20
CA ASN A 47 0.94 -4.52 -17.78
C ASN A 47 0.92 -3.41 -16.72
N PRO A 48 1.89 -3.39 -15.79
CA PRO A 48 1.89 -2.42 -14.72
C PRO A 48 2.10 -1.00 -15.22
N LEU A 49 1.33 -0.06 -14.67
CA LEU A 49 1.63 1.36 -14.74
C LEU A 49 2.96 1.63 -14.03
N PHE A 50 3.77 2.58 -14.53
CA PHE A 50 5.07 2.92 -13.93
C PHE A 50 5.91 1.68 -13.61
N LYS A 51 6.17 0.86 -14.61
CA LYS A 51 6.83 -0.44 -14.50
C LYS A 51 8.11 -0.44 -13.62
N ASN A 52 8.90 0.62 -13.70
CA ASN A 52 10.14 0.74 -12.92
C ASN A 52 9.92 1.03 -11.43
N ASN A 53 8.74 1.54 -11.08
CA ASN A 53 8.37 1.89 -9.70
C ASN A 53 7.44 0.85 -9.07
N PHE A 54 6.89 -0.09 -9.87
CA PHE A 54 5.89 -1.05 -9.42
C PHE A 54 6.50 -2.41 -9.08
N GLU A 55 6.12 -2.94 -7.94
CA GLU A 55 6.46 -4.29 -7.48
C GLU A 55 5.18 -5.12 -7.31
N GLY A 56 4.98 -6.05 -8.22
CA GLY A 56 3.83 -6.95 -8.21
C GLY A 56 4.04 -8.13 -7.26
N ILE A 57 3.13 -8.32 -6.33
CA ILE A 57 3.16 -9.40 -5.34
C ILE A 57 2.12 -10.46 -5.73
N LYS A 58 2.58 -11.68 -5.98
CA LYS A 58 1.70 -12.83 -6.19
C LYS A 58 1.16 -13.34 -4.86
N TYR A 59 -0.16 -13.38 -4.72
CA TYR A 59 -0.81 -13.95 -3.54
C TYR A 59 -0.68 -15.47 -3.55
N SER A 60 -0.33 -16.04 -2.39
CA SER A 60 -0.31 -17.50 -2.21
C SER A 60 -1.68 -17.98 -1.74
N ILE A 61 -2.28 -18.93 -2.47
CA ILE A 61 -3.54 -19.58 -2.10
C ILE A 61 -3.42 -20.40 -0.80
N PHE A 62 -2.20 -20.78 -0.42
CA PHE A 62 -1.93 -21.48 0.84
C PHE A 62 -1.79 -20.53 2.04
N SER A 63 -1.89 -19.21 1.82
CA SER A 63 -1.81 -18.24 2.92
C SER A 63 -3.09 -18.24 3.74
N LEU A 64 -2.95 -18.33 5.07
CA LEU A 64 -4.05 -18.14 6.03
C LEU A 64 -4.37 -16.65 6.26
N LYS A 65 -3.58 -15.73 5.73
CA LYS A 65 -3.79 -14.29 5.87
C LYS A 65 -4.78 -13.78 4.83
N SER A 66 -5.51 -12.72 5.18
CA SER A 66 -6.26 -11.98 4.17
C SER A 66 -5.32 -11.43 3.09
N ARG A 67 -5.84 -11.21 1.88
CA ARG A 67 -5.04 -10.76 0.73
C ARG A 67 -4.29 -9.46 1.01
N ASN A 68 -4.95 -8.47 1.60
CA ASN A 68 -4.31 -7.19 1.95
C ASN A 68 -3.22 -7.35 3.02
N LEU A 69 -3.47 -8.17 4.04
CA LEU A 69 -2.47 -8.45 5.07
C LEU A 69 -1.26 -9.21 4.50
N PHE A 70 -1.51 -10.11 3.57
CA PHE A 70 -0.45 -10.82 2.85
C PHE A 70 0.45 -9.85 2.07
N LEU A 71 -0.16 -8.93 1.30
CA LEU A 71 0.57 -7.89 0.57
C LEU A 71 1.40 -7.02 1.51
N ALA A 72 0.81 -6.56 2.62
CA ALA A 72 1.50 -5.74 3.62
C ALA A 72 2.72 -6.45 4.20
N HIS A 73 2.59 -7.71 4.60
CA HIS A 73 3.71 -8.49 5.15
C HIS A 73 4.81 -8.76 4.11
N LYS A 74 4.44 -9.01 2.85
CA LYS A 74 5.43 -9.18 1.78
C LYS A 74 6.18 -7.89 1.51
N MET A 75 5.49 -6.77 1.42
CA MET A 75 6.10 -5.45 1.29
C MET A 75 7.07 -5.19 2.44
N LEU A 76 6.65 -5.36 3.71
CA LEU A 76 7.51 -5.17 4.88
C LEU A 76 8.79 -6.01 4.80
N LYS A 77 8.67 -7.27 4.39
CA LYS A 77 9.83 -8.16 4.22
C LYS A 77 10.79 -7.64 3.14
N MET A 78 10.28 -7.02 2.09
CA MET A 78 11.10 -6.43 1.02
C MET A 78 11.82 -5.18 1.51
N ILE A 79 11.09 -4.21 2.07
CA ILE A 79 11.66 -2.92 2.49
C ILE A 79 12.59 -3.05 3.69
N SER A 80 12.37 -4.02 4.59
CA SER A 80 13.26 -4.28 5.74
C SER A 80 14.64 -4.78 5.34
N LYS A 81 14.82 -5.26 4.12
CA LYS A 81 16.12 -5.64 3.57
C LYS A 81 16.91 -4.46 3.01
N GLU A 82 16.24 -3.35 2.73
CA GLU A 82 16.81 -2.12 2.21
C GLU A 82 17.21 -1.20 3.38
N SER A 83 18.23 -1.59 4.15
CA SER A 83 18.49 -1.14 5.52
C SER A 83 19.09 0.26 5.69
N SER A 84 19.44 0.98 4.64
CA SER A 84 20.23 2.22 4.77
C SER A 84 19.43 3.52 4.65
N GLU A 85 18.20 3.49 4.15
CA GLU A 85 17.40 4.68 3.93
C GLU A 85 16.18 4.76 4.87
N LYS A 86 15.81 5.99 5.22
CA LYS A 86 14.53 6.23 5.92
C LYS A 86 13.38 5.79 5.01
N GLN A 87 12.49 4.96 5.54
CA GLN A 87 11.33 4.43 4.84
C GLN A 87 10.06 5.12 5.35
N LEU A 88 9.15 5.45 4.47
CA LEU A 88 7.77 5.87 4.76
C LEU A 88 6.82 4.88 4.10
N ILE A 89 5.77 4.47 4.77
CA ILE A 89 4.73 3.61 4.22
C ILE A 89 3.46 4.42 4.02
N GLU A 90 2.91 4.39 2.81
CA GLU A 90 1.62 4.96 2.48
C GLU A 90 0.61 3.84 2.21
N ILE A 91 -0.54 3.88 2.89
CA ILE A 91 -1.60 2.89 2.80
C ILE A 91 -2.86 3.57 2.24
N HIS A 92 -3.54 2.91 1.32
CA HIS A 92 -4.79 3.41 0.75
C HIS A 92 -6.00 2.60 1.23
N ASN A 93 -7.04 3.29 1.73
CA ASN A 93 -8.36 2.73 2.07
C ASN A 93 -8.38 1.48 2.96
N ARG A 94 -7.34 1.24 3.78
CA ARG A 94 -7.26 0.04 4.64
C ARG A 94 -6.73 0.39 6.03
N PRO A 95 -7.53 1.14 6.85
CA PRO A 95 -7.10 1.62 8.16
C PRO A 95 -6.61 0.50 9.10
N TYR A 96 -7.23 -0.69 9.05
CA TYR A 96 -6.83 -1.81 9.91
C TYR A 96 -5.38 -2.30 9.67
N LEU A 97 -4.78 -1.98 8.52
CA LEU A 97 -3.40 -2.35 8.24
C LEU A 97 -2.40 -1.51 9.06
N ILE A 98 -2.78 -0.32 9.51
CA ILE A 98 -1.92 0.55 10.33
C ILE A 98 -1.43 -0.22 11.55
N GLU A 99 -2.35 -0.73 12.36
CA GLU A 99 -2.02 -1.52 13.55
C GLU A 99 -1.19 -2.76 13.22
N GLN A 100 -1.55 -3.46 12.13
CA GLN A 100 -0.85 -4.68 11.72
C GLN A 100 0.59 -4.42 11.26
N ILE A 101 0.83 -3.29 10.60
CA ILE A 101 2.16 -2.89 10.15
C ILE A 101 2.96 -2.34 11.34
N ALA A 102 2.36 -1.50 12.19
CA ALA A 102 3.01 -0.93 13.36
C ALA A 102 3.49 -1.99 14.37
N LYS A 103 2.80 -3.13 14.47
CA LYS A 103 3.25 -4.26 15.29
C LYS A 103 4.54 -4.95 14.75
N LYS A 104 4.90 -4.70 13.50
CA LYS A 104 6.00 -5.40 12.81
C LYS A 104 7.13 -4.49 12.34
N SER A 105 6.93 -3.19 12.40
CA SER A 105 7.91 -2.20 11.97
C SER A 105 7.73 -0.86 12.69
N ASN A 106 8.80 -0.10 12.79
CA ASN A 106 8.80 1.27 13.30
C ASN A 106 8.78 2.32 12.19
N PHE A 107 8.48 1.92 10.96
CA PHE A 107 8.40 2.86 9.85
C PHE A 107 7.20 3.79 10.03
N PRO A 108 7.35 5.10 9.78
CA PRO A 108 6.22 6.02 9.71
C PRO A 108 5.18 5.54 8.70
N ILE A 109 3.90 5.66 9.06
CA ILE A 109 2.78 5.21 8.24
C ILE A 109 1.86 6.39 7.96
N THR A 110 1.49 6.58 6.70
CA THR A 110 0.47 7.54 6.26
C THR A 110 -0.72 6.76 5.70
N LEU A 111 -1.93 7.17 6.06
CA LEU A 111 -3.17 6.62 5.53
C LEU A 111 -3.84 7.61 4.58
N PHE A 112 -4.09 7.19 3.36
CA PHE A 112 -4.86 7.94 2.38
C PHE A 112 -6.27 7.34 2.23
N LEU A 113 -7.29 8.13 2.57
CA LEU A 113 -8.69 7.73 2.46
C LEU A 113 -9.32 8.35 1.21
N HIS A 114 -9.80 7.52 0.29
CA HIS A 114 -10.52 7.94 -0.91
C HIS A 114 -12.04 7.97 -0.70
N ASN A 115 -12.53 7.28 0.32
CA ASN A 115 -13.95 7.15 0.66
C ASN A 115 -14.16 7.42 2.15
N ASP A 116 -15.42 7.55 2.56
CA ASP A 116 -15.78 7.64 3.97
C ASP A 116 -15.20 6.44 4.75
N PRO A 117 -14.38 6.68 5.78
CA PRO A 117 -13.77 5.61 6.56
C PRO A 117 -14.75 4.90 7.50
N GLN A 118 -15.89 5.48 7.83
CA GLN A 118 -16.83 4.90 8.82
C GLN A 118 -17.21 3.44 8.56
N PRO A 119 -17.53 3.02 7.32
CA PRO A 119 -17.84 1.61 7.05
C PRO A 119 -16.60 0.72 6.96
N MET A 120 -15.39 1.28 6.95
CA MET A 120 -14.17 0.49 6.76
C MET A 120 -13.78 -0.27 8.03
N LYS A 121 -13.24 -1.48 7.85
CA LYS A 121 -12.65 -2.26 8.95
C LYS A 121 -11.48 -1.49 9.57
N GLY A 122 -11.48 -1.37 10.91
CA GLY A 122 -10.47 -0.59 11.65
C GLY A 122 -10.80 0.90 11.78
N SER A 123 -12.02 1.33 11.37
CA SER A 123 -12.52 2.70 11.56
C SER A 123 -13.96 2.75 12.07
N LYS A 124 -14.59 1.60 12.33
CA LYS A 124 -16.03 1.52 12.68
C LYS A 124 -16.33 2.05 14.06
N SER A 125 -15.43 1.89 15.02
CA SER A 125 -15.59 2.37 16.38
C SER A 125 -14.82 3.66 16.63
N VAL A 126 -15.20 4.38 17.70
CA VAL A 126 -14.44 5.56 18.17
C VAL A 126 -13.00 5.17 18.50
N LYS A 127 -12.82 4.02 19.18
CA LYS A 127 -11.49 3.48 19.53
C LYS A 127 -10.63 3.22 18.29
N ASP A 128 -11.21 2.63 17.24
CA ASP A 128 -10.47 2.39 15.99
C ASP A 128 -10.01 3.71 15.37
N ARG A 129 -10.87 4.74 15.37
CA ARG A 129 -10.54 6.06 14.81
C ARG A 129 -9.49 6.83 15.60
N GLN A 130 -9.37 6.58 16.91
CA GLN A 130 -8.31 7.17 17.74
C GLN A 130 -6.93 6.58 17.43
N ASN A 131 -6.86 5.42 16.78
CA ASN A 131 -5.61 4.74 16.39
C ASN A 131 -5.16 5.07 14.95
N ILE A 132 -5.90 5.90 14.24
CA ILE A 132 -5.58 6.40 12.92
C ILE A 132 -4.97 7.80 13.02
#